data_ec03580d8e63fd815dc5f48688b490a1
#
_entry.id   ec03580d8e63fd815dc5f48688b490a1
#
_cell.length_a   1.000
_cell.length_b   1.000
_cell.length_c   1.000
_cell.angle_alpha   90.00
_cell.angle_beta   90.00
_cell.angle_gamma   90.00
#
_symmetry.space_group_name_H-M   'P 1'
#
loop_
_entity.id
_entity.type
_entity.pdbx_description
1 polymer ?
#
loop_
_entity_poly.entity_id
_entity_poly.type
_entity_poly.pdbx_seq_one_letter_code
_entity_poly.pdbx_strand_id
1 'polypeptide(L)'
;MMLEAKMFETDEDRFAWMRKKLYVPIVCDILDSLGRRNQAMHQRLRPLDPNNCTIIGRARTMRWMDTDYTIHEDPYGLEIDAIDSLLPK
;
A
#
# COMPACT_ATOMS: atom_id res chain seq x y z
N MET A 1 -21.87 8.24 -9.34
CA MET A 1 -21.68 8.71 -7.98
C MET A 1 -20.75 9.90 -8.01
N MET A 2 -21.25 11.03 -7.63
CA MET A 2 -20.40 12.20 -7.50
C MET A 2 -19.67 12.13 -6.17
N LEU A 3 -18.38 11.85 -6.25
CA LEU A 3 -17.51 12.15 -5.13
C LEU A 3 -17.29 13.65 -5.14
N GLU A 4 -18.02 14.35 -4.31
CA GLU A 4 -17.68 15.73 -4.08
C GLU A 4 -16.21 15.81 -3.65
N ALA A 5 -15.48 16.74 -4.24
CA ALA A 5 -14.08 16.95 -3.88
C ALA A 5 -14.03 17.45 -2.44
N LYS A 6 -13.97 16.49 -1.52
CA LYS A 6 -13.85 16.78 -0.11
C LYS A 6 -12.38 17.07 0.18
N MET A 7 -12.09 18.27 0.63
CA MET A 7 -10.73 18.62 1.01
C MET A 7 -10.49 18.17 2.44
N PHE A 8 -9.41 17.41 2.61
CA PHE A 8 -8.94 16.96 3.92
C PHE A 8 -7.71 17.77 4.32
N GLU A 9 -7.65 18.16 5.57
CA GLU A 9 -6.50 18.90 6.08
C GLU A 9 -5.26 18.04 6.21
N THR A 10 -5.44 16.76 6.56
CA THR A 10 -4.34 15.83 6.76
C THR A 10 -4.61 14.51 6.03
N ASP A 11 -3.55 13.75 5.81
CA ASP A 11 -3.67 12.38 5.29
C ASP A 11 -4.41 11.48 6.27
N GLU A 12 -4.22 11.69 7.56
CA GLU A 12 -4.92 10.90 8.59
C GLU A 12 -6.42 11.06 8.48
N ASP A 13 -6.92 12.27 8.29
CA ASP A 13 -8.34 12.54 8.10
C ASP A 13 -8.86 11.88 6.83
N ARG A 14 -8.09 11.97 5.75
CA ARG A 14 -8.43 11.34 4.47
C ARG A 14 -8.53 9.83 4.61
N PHE A 15 -7.54 9.21 5.22
CA PHE A 15 -7.49 7.74 5.38
C PHE A 15 -8.60 7.25 6.31
N ALA A 16 -8.93 8.00 7.36
CA ALA A 16 -10.04 7.67 8.24
C ALA A 16 -11.38 7.69 7.49
N TRP A 17 -11.60 8.69 6.63
CA TRP A 17 -12.78 8.75 5.78
C TRP A 17 -12.83 7.56 4.80
N MET A 18 -11.69 7.26 4.18
CA MET A 18 -11.58 6.16 3.23
C MET A 18 -11.92 4.81 3.88
N ARG A 19 -11.47 4.57 5.10
CA ARG A 19 -11.78 3.33 5.84
C ARG A 19 -13.27 3.17 6.09
N LYS A 20 -13.99 4.25 6.29
CA LYS A 20 -15.43 4.22 6.52
C LYS A 20 -16.23 4.04 5.22
N LYS A 21 -15.75 4.57 4.13
CA LYS A 21 -16.54 4.72 2.89
C LYS A 21 -16.11 3.81 1.76
N LEU A 22 -14.88 3.33 1.76
CA LEU A 22 -14.33 2.56 0.65
C LEU A 22 -14.06 1.11 1.03
N TYR A 23 -14.19 0.26 0.04
CA TYR A 23 -13.80 -1.15 0.09
C TYR A 23 -13.27 -1.55 -1.29
N VAL A 24 -12.50 -2.63 -1.36
CA VAL A 24 -11.74 -2.98 -2.57
C VAL A 24 -12.60 -3.03 -3.84
N PRO A 25 -13.78 -3.70 -3.87
CA PRO A 25 -14.58 -3.72 -5.09
C PRO A 25 -14.99 -2.35 -5.60
N ILE A 26 -15.39 -1.44 -4.73
CA ILE A 26 -15.81 -0.09 -5.17
C ILE A 26 -14.61 0.71 -5.67
N VAL A 27 -13.44 0.54 -5.06
CA VAL A 27 -12.20 1.19 -5.51
C VAL A 27 -11.81 0.66 -6.89
N CYS A 28 -11.92 -0.63 -7.14
CA CYS A 28 -11.66 -1.22 -8.44
C CYS A 28 -12.61 -0.67 -9.50
N ASP A 29 -13.90 -0.53 -9.20
CA ASP A 29 -14.87 0.02 -10.13
C ASP A 29 -14.57 1.48 -10.49
N ILE A 30 -14.19 2.27 -9.51
CA ILE A 30 -13.80 3.66 -9.73
C ILE A 30 -12.54 3.75 -10.60
N LEU A 31 -11.54 2.94 -10.31
CA LEU A 31 -10.30 2.92 -11.08
C LEU A 31 -10.54 2.45 -12.50
N ASP A 32 -11.43 1.48 -12.71
CA ASP A 32 -11.83 1.05 -14.05
C ASP A 32 -12.44 2.19 -14.83
N SER A 33 -13.31 2.99 -14.20
CA SER A 33 -13.94 4.15 -14.85
C SER A 33 -12.91 5.22 -15.23
N LEU A 34 -11.79 5.28 -14.54
CA LEU A 34 -10.69 6.18 -14.84
C LEU A 34 -9.66 5.59 -15.82
N GLY A 35 -9.93 4.42 -16.36
CA GLY A 35 -9.03 3.73 -17.29
C GLY A 35 -7.88 2.98 -16.64
N ARG A 36 -7.93 2.79 -15.33
CA ARG A 36 -6.89 2.08 -14.56
C ARG A 36 -7.40 0.72 -14.13
N ARG A 37 -7.31 -0.24 -15.05
CA ARG A 37 -7.79 -1.60 -14.84
C ARG A 37 -6.77 -2.47 -14.13
N ASN A 38 -7.23 -3.59 -13.59
CA ASN A 38 -6.39 -4.63 -12.99
C ASN A 38 -5.57 -4.13 -11.79
N GLN A 39 -6.20 -3.35 -10.93
CA GLN A 39 -5.53 -2.78 -9.76
C GLN A 39 -5.69 -3.61 -8.49
N ALA A 40 -6.47 -4.69 -8.52
CA ALA A 40 -6.56 -5.61 -7.40
C ALA A 40 -5.31 -6.48 -7.31
N MET A 41 -4.84 -6.73 -6.10
CA MET A 41 -3.72 -7.61 -5.88
C MET A 41 -4.10 -9.07 -6.16
N HIS A 42 -3.11 -9.87 -6.54
CA HIS A 42 -3.30 -11.29 -6.76
C HIS A 42 -3.81 -11.99 -5.50
N GLN A 43 -4.67 -12.98 -5.67
CA GLN A 43 -5.30 -13.71 -4.56
C GLN A 43 -4.31 -14.45 -3.65
N ARG A 44 -3.07 -14.65 -4.08
CA ARG A 44 -2.01 -15.24 -3.26
C ARG A 44 -1.47 -14.28 -2.20
N LEU A 45 -1.70 -12.98 -2.38
CA LEU A 45 -1.33 -11.99 -1.36
C LEU A 45 -2.35 -12.03 -0.24
N ARG A 46 -1.89 -12.41 0.94
CA ARG A 46 -2.73 -12.58 2.12
C ARG A 46 -2.23 -11.71 3.25
N PRO A 47 -3.13 -11.17 4.08
CA PRO A 47 -2.70 -10.43 5.26
C PRO A 47 -2.06 -11.37 6.29
N LEU A 48 -1.07 -10.86 7.00
CA LEU A 48 -0.48 -11.60 8.13
C LEU A 48 -1.47 -11.74 9.28
N ASP A 49 -2.30 -10.72 9.50
CA ASP A 49 -3.34 -10.71 10.51
C ASP A 49 -4.70 -10.66 9.82
N PRO A 50 -5.46 -11.78 9.77
CA PRO A 50 -6.77 -11.80 9.13
C PRO A 50 -7.80 -10.87 9.78
N ASN A 51 -7.60 -10.51 11.04
CA ASN A 51 -8.50 -9.62 11.77
C ASN A 51 -8.21 -8.14 11.52
N ASN A 52 -7.08 -7.83 10.88
CA ASN A 52 -6.68 -6.47 10.57
C ASN A 52 -6.18 -6.41 9.12
N CYS A 53 -7.12 -6.59 8.20
CA CYS A 53 -6.82 -6.74 6.76
C CYS A 53 -6.93 -5.44 5.96
N THR A 54 -7.49 -4.40 6.55
CA THR A 54 -7.69 -3.15 5.83
C THR A 54 -6.50 -2.23 6.03
N ILE A 55 -5.78 -1.97 4.94
CA ILE A 55 -4.62 -1.10 4.93
C ILE A 55 -4.89 0.02 3.94
N ILE A 56 -4.78 1.25 4.41
CA ILE A 56 -4.91 2.45 3.58
C ILE A 56 -3.75 3.37 3.93
N GLY A 57 -2.99 3.76 2.94
CA GLY A 57 -1.83 4.61 3.16
C GLY A 57 -1.21 5.07 1.86
N ARG A 58 -0.16 5.85 1.96
CA ARG A 58 0.65 6.23 0.82
C ARG A 58 1.63 5.13 0.49
N ALA A 59 1.74 4.83 -0.80
CA ALA A 59 2.69 3.84 -1.26
C ALA A 59 4.13 4.32 -1.04
N ARG A 60 4.97 3.40 -0.57
CA ARG A 60 6.41 3.59 -0.52
C ARG A 60 7.05 2.47 -1.30
N THR A 61 7.69 2.81 -2.38
CA THR A 61 8.20 1.83 -3.33
C THR A 61 9.65 1.51 -3.07
N MET A 62 10.01 0.25 -3.27
CA MET A 62 11.38 -0.23 -3.23
C MET A 62 11.67 -0.99 -4.52
N ARG A 63 12.90 -0.90 -4.98
CA ARG A 63 13.36 -1.63 -6.14
C ARG A 63 14.40 -2.64 -5.72
N TRP A 64 14.21 -3.89 -6.13
CA TRP A 64 15.09 -4.99 -5.84
C TRP A 64 15.80 -5.41 -7.11
N MET A 65 17.06 -5.78 -6.98
CA MET A 65 17.85 -6.32 -8.08
C MET A 65 18.51 -7.62 -7.63
N ASP A 66 18.54 -8.59 -8.53
CA ASP A 66 19.35 -9.78 -8.32
C ASP A 66 20.82 -9.40 -8.38
N THR A 67 21.59 -9.96 -7.49
CA THR A 67 23.05 -9.75 -7.46
C THR A 67 23.75 -11.11 -7.52
N ASP A 68 24.96 -11.09 -8.05
CA ASP A 68 25.80 -12.26 -8.16
C ASP A 68 26.80 -12.36 -7.00
N TYR A 69 26.65 -11.52 -6.00
CA TYR A 69 27.52 -11.54 -4.82
C TYR A 69 26.68 -11.45 -3.53
N THR A 70 27.25 -11.94 -2.45
CA THR A 70 26.64 -11.88 -1.13
C THR A 70 27.57 -11.11 -0.19
N ILE A 71 26.99 -10.20 0.59
CA ILE A 71 27.72 -9.53 1.67
C ILE A 71 27.67 -10.46 2.88
N HIS A 72 28.74 -11.23 3.11
CA HIS A 72 28.76 -12.27 4.13
C HIS A 72 28.66 -11.74 5.56
N GLU A 73 29.13 -10.52 5.79
CA GLU A 73 29.14 -9.90 7.11
C GLU A 73 27.77 -9.43 7.56
N ASP A 74 26.94 -8.99 6.60
CA ASP A 74 25.60 -8.48 6.88
C ASP A 74 24.68 -8.73 5.67
N PRO A 75 24.27 -9.99 5.45
CA PRO A 75 23.54 -10.36 4.23
C PRO A 75 22.16 -9.71 4.09
N TYR A 76 21.54 -9.31 5.19
CA TYR A 76 20.20 -8.73 5.18
C TYR A 76 20.17 -7.25 5.57
N GLY A 77 21.32 -6.63 5.75
CA GLY A 77 21.41 -5.26 6.27
C GLY A 77 20.66 -4.23 5.45
N LEU A 78 20.86 -4.25 4.13
CA LEU A 78 20.17 -3.31 3.23
C LEU A 78 18.66 -3.53 3.21
N GLU A 79 18.22 -4.78 3.26
CA GLU A 79 16.79 -5.11 3.32
C GLU A 79 16.16 -4.61 4.62
N ILE A 80 16.82 -4.85 5.74
CA ILE A 80 16.36 -4.39 7.05
C ILE A 80 16.30 -2.86 7.09
N ASP A 81 17.34 -2.19 6.62
CA ASP A 81 17.37 -0.73 6.58
C ASP A 81 16.24 -0.16 5.72
N ALA A 82 15.98 -0.78 4.57
CA ALA A 82 14.89 -0.35 3.70
C ALA A 82 13.52 -0.49 4.37
N ILE A 83 13.28 -1.60 5.06
CA ILE A 83 12.04 -1.84 5.79
C ILE A 83 11.92 -0.89 6.98
N ASP A 84 12.96 -0.70 7.74
CA ASP A 84 12.97 0.20 8.89
C ASP A 84 12.68 1.65 8.49
N SER A 85 13.08 2.04 7.29
CA SER A 85 12.79 3.38 6.77
C SER A 85 11.29 3.64 6.57
N LEU A 86 10.47 2.59 6.51
CA LEU A 86 9.02 2.69 6.34
C LEU A 86 8.29 2.97 7.66
N LEU A 87 8.94 2.74 8.78
CA LEU A 87 8.32 2.92 10.09
C LEU A 87 8.11 4.41 10.37
N PRO A 88 7.00 4.78 11.03
CA PRO A 88 6.78 6.17 11.42
C PRO A 88 7.87 6.60 12.41
N LYS A 89 8.36 7.80 12.19
CA LYS A 89 9.35 8.41 13.07
C LYS A 89 8.65 9.19 14.17
#